data_85dba8084bcef0b443db4e5ea65e43e3
#
_entry.id   85dba8084bcef0b443db4e5ea65e43e3
#
_cell.length_a   1.000
_cell.length_b   1.000
_cell.length_c   1.000
_cell.angle_alpha   90.00
_cell.angle_beta   90.00
_cell.angle_gamma   90.00
#
_symmetry.space_group_name_H-M   'P 1'
#
loop_
_entity.id
_entity.type
_entity.pdbx_description
1 polymer ?
#
loop_
_entity_poly.entity_id
_entity_poly.type
_entity_poly.pdbx_seq_one_letter_code
_entity_poly.pdbx_strand_id
1 'polypeptide(L)'
;MPKKSYAKRKRVGRPSKGLLTQPKILIFDVDGVLVDVSGTYWRSALETVRYLTGKRVTYAELHKWKSKPGFNDDWSMVAAWVTALGKPLSYEQARIAFEKFYWGADGKPGNVRNEKTLVTARQIEKWAKRFELNLFTGRTRQELSYTFERWPATKFFRTIVTMDDAPKKPHPDGLEIILAGRDPATALYLGDNIDDALAARDARVPFLAIIARDEHRYRERAARFRELGALALLPRATELNRLLA
;
A
#
# COMPACT_ATOMS: atom_id res chain seq x y z
N MET A 1 -15.19 34.42 35.17
CA MET A 1 -14.52 33.27 34.52
C MET A 1 -15.51 32.61 33.57
N PRO A 2 -15.34 32.61 32.22
CA PRO A 2 -16.27 32.01 31.31
C PRO A 2 -16.00 30.51 31.21
N LYS A 3 -17.06 29.68 31.31
CA LYS A 3 -17.07 28.24 31.18
C LYS A 3 -16.75 27.86 29.74
N LYS A 4 -15.65 27.10 29.51
CA LYS A 4 -15.31 26.50 28.21
C LYS A 4 -16.35 25.45 27.84
N SER A 5 -17.11 25.71 26.79
CA SER A 5 -18.01 24.78 26.12
C SER A 5 -17.19 23.68 25.43
N TYR A 6 -17.29 22.45 25.89
CA TYR A 6 -16.79 21.27 25.19
C TYR A 6 -17.68 20.97 23.98
N ALA A 7 -17.21 21.30 22.79
CA ALA A 7 -17.87 20.93 21.56
C ALA A 7 -17.98 19.39 21.47
N LYS A 8 -19.20 18.89 21.35
CA LYS A 8 -19.54 17.46 21.16
C LYS A 8 -18.78 16.94 19.94
N ARG A 9 -17.87 15.98 20.13
CA ARG A 9 -17.23 15.22 19.04
C ARG A 9 -18.33 14.56 18.21
N LYS A 10 -18.52 15.00 16.96
CA LYS A 10 -19.35 14.28 15.98
C LYS A 10 -18.78 12.87 15.83
N ARG A 11 -19.54 11.86 16.23
CA ARG A 11 -19.24 10.46 15.94
C ARG A 11 -19.19 10.31 14.42
N VAL A 12 -18.06 9.85 13.90
CA VAL A 12 -17.94 9.41 12.51
C VAL A 12 -18.98 8.31 12.32
N GLY A 13 -19.96 8.55 11.46
CA GLY A 13 -21.05 7.62 11.19
C GLY A 13 -20.50 6.26 10.78
N ARG A 14 -21.09 5.17 11.31
CA ARG A 14 -20.87 3.83 10.78
C ARG A 14 -21.32 3.86 9.32
N PRO A 15 -20.52 3.29 8.37
CA PRO A 15 -20.99 3.13 7.00
C PRO A 15 -22.31 2.36 7.04
N SER A 16 -23.31 2.83 6.28
CA SER A 16 -24.62 2.20 6.19
C SER A 16 -24.46 0.77 5.67
N LYS A 17 -25.05 -0.22 6.37
CA LYS A 17 -25.19 -1.59 5.86
C LYS A 17 -25.90 -1.50 4.50
N GLY A 18 -25.24 -1.93 3.43
CA GLY A 18 -25.80 -1.91 2.07
C GLY A 18 -25.00 -1.14 1.02
N LEU A 19 -23.86 -0.52 1.37
CA LEU A 19 -23.06 0.24 0.40
C LEU A 19 -22.20 -0.65 -0.52
N LEU A 20 -22.00 -1.92 -0.16
CA LEU A 20 -21.29 -2.90 -0.97
C LEU A 20 -22.32 -3.90 -1.50
N THR A 21 -22.62 -3.83 -2.79
CA THR A 21 -23.04 -5.03 -3.52
C THR A 21 -22.02 -6.09 -3.17
N GLN A 22 -22.43 -7.27 -2.70
CA GLN A 22 -21.49 -8.28 -2.19
C GLN A 22 -20.40 -8.54 -3.25
N PRO A 23 -19.14 -8.15 -3.02
CA PRO A 23 -18.10 -8.36 -4.02
C PRO A 23 -17.89 -9.86 -4.20
N LYS A 24 -17.57 -10.27 -5.43
CA LYS A 24 -17.15 -11.64 -5.74
C LYS A 24 -15.64 -11.76 -5.76
N ILE A 25 -14.96 -10.64 -6.00
CA ILE A 25 -13.53 -10.53 -6.20
C ILE A 25 -12.95 -9.57 -5.16
N LEU A 26 -11.95 -10.01 -4.43
CA LEU A 26 -11.14 -9.15 -3.59
C LEU A 26 -9.76 -8.98 -4.22
N ILE A 27 -9.33 -7.74 -4.34
CA ILE A 27 -8.01 -7.38 -4.84
C ILE A 27 -7.28 -6.68 -3.70
N PHE A 28 -6.04 -7.06 -3.44
CA PHE A 28 -5.24 -6.46 -2.39
C PHE A 28 -3.97 -5.86 -2.97
N ASP A 29 -3.59 -4.68 -2.50
CA ASP A 29 -2.18 -4.32 -2.49
C ASP A 29 -1.45 -5.17 -1.45
N VAL A 30 -0.13 -5.22 -1.55
CA VAL A 30 0.71 -6.02 -0.64
C VAL A 30 1.25 -5.15 0.48
N ASP A 31 1.94 -4.06 0.13
CA ASP A 31 2.66 -3.21 1.06
C ASP A 31 1.71 -2.31 1.85
N GLY A 32 1.84 -2.30 3.17
CA GLY A 32 0.92 -1.56 4.05
C GLY A 32 -0.47 -2.19 4.21
N VAL A 33 -0.84 -3.18 3.38
CA VAL A 33 -2.14 -3.87 3.41
C VAL A 33 -2.00 -5.29 3.97
N LEU A 34 -1.14 -6.10 3.37
CA LEU A 34 -0.89 -7.49 3.75
C LEU A 34 0.46 -7.68 4.44
N VAL A 35 1.41 -6.78 4.17
CA VAL A 35 2.79 -6.82 4.66
C VAL A 35 3.18 -5.47 5.26
N ASP A 36 3.84 -5.51 6.43
CA ASP A 36 4.44 -4.34 7.06
C ASP A 36 5.79 -4.01 6.39
N VAL A 37 5.87 -2.82 5.83
CA VAL A 37 7.03 -2.33 5.10
C VAL A 37 7.94 -1.40 5.91
N SER A 38 7.57 -1.11 7.14
CA SER A 38 8.31 -0.15 7.99
C SER A 38 9.74 -0.59 8.26
N GLY A 39 9.95 -1.90 8.46
CA GLY A 39 11.26 -2.51 8.69
C GLY A 39 12.02 -2.90 7.42
N THR A 40 11.41 -2.80 6.25
CA THR A 40 11.94 -3.23 4.96
C THR A 40 12.13 -2.04 4.02
N TYR A 41 11.14 -1.72 3.18
CA TYR A 41 11.22 -0.64 2.18
C TYR A 41 11.49 0.72 2.80
N TRP A 42 10.72 1.11 3.82
CA TRP A 42 10.90 2.44 4.43
C TRP A 42 12.27 2.60 5.09
N ARG A 43 12.74 1.56 5.76
CA ARG A 43 14.07 1.54 6.34
C ARG A 43 15.13 1.63 5.25
N SER A 44 15.02 0.85 4.17
CA SER A 44 15.94 0.87 3.03
C SER A 44 15.97 2.25 2.36
N ALA A 45 14.80 2.89 2.17
CA ALA A 45 14.73 4.25 1.63
C ALA A 45 15.49 5.26 2.50
N LEU A 46 15.27 5.23 3.83
CA LEU A 46 15.97 6.13 4.76
C LEU A 46 17.47 5.89 4.76
N GLU A 47 17.92 4.64 4.79
CA GLU A 47 19.33 4.27 4.76
C GLU A 47 19.99 4.69 3.43
N THR A 48 19.29 4.52 2.31
CA THR A 48 19.76 4.96 0.98
C THR A 48 19.93 6.46 0.90
N VAL A 49 18.92 7.24 1.34
CA VAL A 49 19.01 8.70 1.32
C VAL A 49 20.15 9.20 2.22
N ARG A 50 20.30 8.62 3.42
CA ARG A 50 21.41 8.95 4.33
C ARG A 50 22.77 8.62 3.71
N TYR A 51 22.91 7.45 3.13
CA TYR A 51 24.15 7.01 2.49
C TYR A 51 24.56 7.95 1.34
N LEU A 52 23.61 8.28 0.45
CA LEU A 52 23.89 9.09 -0.72
C LEU A 52 24.12 10.57 -0.39
N THR A 53 23.44 11.10 0.63
CA THR A 53 23.47 12.55 0.92
C THR A 53 24.31 12.95 2.11
N GLY A 54 24.61 12.01 3.02
CA GLY A 54 25.21 12.29 4.33
C GLY A 54 24.24 13.01 5.31
N LYS A 55 23.01 13.30 4.88
CA LYS A 55 22.03 14.03 5.71
C LYS A 55 21.24 13.09 6.59
N ARG A 56 20.92 13.51 7.81
CA ARG A 56 19.98 12.81 8.68
C ARG A 56 18.57 13.04 8.18
N VAL A 57 17.86 11.96 7.84
CA VAL A 57 16.46 11.97 7.41
C VAL A 57 15.61 11.09 8.32
N THR A 58 14.29 11.37 8.39
CA THR A 58 13.36 10.80 9.35
C THR A 58 12.18 10.11 8.69
N TYR A 59 11.48 9.25 9.42
CA TYR A 59 10.21 8.66 8.98
C TYR A 59 9.14 9.72 8.67
N ALA A 60 9.11 10.84 9.40
CA ALA A 60 8.17 11.93 9.13
C ALA A 60 8.40 12.56 7.75
N GLU A 61 9.65 12.69 7.32
CA GLU A 61 9.99 13.17 5.98
C GLU A 61 9.66 12.13 4.91
N LEU A 62 9.94 10.85 5.18
CA LEU A 62 9.55 9.75 4.29
C LEU A 62 8.03 9.76 4.05
N HIS A 63 7.21 9.89 5.09
CA HIS A 63 5.75 9.94 4.96
C HIS A 63 5.28 11.17 4.16
N LYS A 64 5.97 12.32 4.25
CA LYS A 64 5.69 13.48 3.38
C LYS A 64 5.91 13.15 1.90
N TRP A 65 6.95 12.38 1.58
CA TRP A 65 7.21 11.95 0.22
C TRP A 65 6.18 10.92 -0.24
N LYS A 66 5.92 9.88 0.53
CA LYS A 66 4.92 8.83 0.24
C LYS A 66 3.48 9.36 0.09
N SER A 67 3.17 10.54 0.66
CA SER A 67 1.84 11.14 0.51
C SER A 67 1.61 11.88 -0.81
N LYS A 68 2.64 12.01 -1.66
CA LYS A 68 2.52 12.65 -2.97
C LYS A 68 2.18 11.60 -4.03
N PRO A 69 1.32 11.90 -5.02
CA PRO A 69 1.06 11.02 -6.17
C PRO A 69 2.35 10.66 -6.93
N GLY A 70 2.43 9.44 -7.47
CA GLY A 70 3.56 8.97 -8.26
C GLY A 70 4.74 8.43 -7.42
N PHE A 71 4.64 8.40 -6.09
CA PHE A 71 5.68 7.87 -5.20
C PHE A 71 5.28 6.59 -4.46
N ASN A 72 4.39 5.81 -5.07
CA ASN A 72 4.19 4.43 -4.63
C ASN A 72 5.46 3.59 -4.86
N ASP A 73 6.20 3.88 -5.93
CA ASP A 73 7.51 3.30 -6.22
C ASP A 73 8.60 3.97 -5.38
N ASP A 74 9.23 3.21 -4.49
CA ASP A 74 10.26 3.69 -3.57
C ASP A 74 11.53 4.17 -4.29
N TRP A 75 11.89 3.61 -5.42
CA TRP A 75 13.06 4.02 -6.18
C TRP A 75 12.87 5.40 -6.82
N SER A 76 11.68 5.65 -7.41
CA SER A 76 11.31 6.98 -7.89
C SER A 76 11.29 8.01 -6.78
N MET A 77 10.75 7.63 -5.61
CA MET A 77 10.72 8.50 -4.45
C MET A 77 12.12 8.83 -3.95
N VAL A 78 13.01 7.84 -3.82
CA VAL A 78 14.40 8.04 -3.38
C VAL A 78 15.16 8.93 -4.36
N ALA A 79 15.01 8.69 -5.68
CA ALA A 79 15.65 9.53 -6.70
C ALA A 79 15.24 11.01 -6.57
N ALA A 80 13.94 11.25 -6.46
CA ALA A 80 13.40 12.60 -6.29
C ALA A 80 13.84 13.25 -4.96
N TRP A 81 13.86 12.48 -3.88
CA TRP A 81 14.24 12.99 -2.56
C TRP A 81 15.71 13.37 -2.51
N VAL A 82 16.60 12.51 -3.00
CA VAL A 82 18.05 12.76 -3.06
C VAL A 82 18.35 13.97 -3.96
N THR A 83 17.65 14.08 -5.11
CA THR A 83 17.76 15.25 -6.00
C THR A 83 17.33 16.53 -5.32
N ALA A 84 16.22 16.53 -4.58
CA ALA A 84 15.76 17.68 -3.80
C ALA A 84 16.72 18.08 -2.67
N LEU A 85 17.56 17.15 -2.23
CA LEU A 85 18.63 17.42 -1.24
C LEU A 85 19.93 17.94 -1.87
N GLY A 86 19.93 18.22 -3.18
CA GLY A 86 21.03 18.82 -3.93
C GLY A 86 22.00 17.85 -4.60
N LYS A 87 21.63 16.56 -4.70
CA LYS A 87 22.41 15.54 -5.42
C LYS A 87 21.56 14.90 -6.53
N PRO A 88 21.69 15.34 -7.80
CA PRO A 88 20.95 14.72 -8.90
C PRO A 88 21.18 13.20 -8.96
N LEU A 89 20.09 12.44 -9.02
CA LEU A 89 20.12 10.98 -9.00
C LEU A 89 19.13 10.44 -10.00
N SER A 90 19.58 9.54 -10.89
CA SER A 90 18.69 8.84 -11.81
C SER A 90 17.90 7.74 -11.09
N TYR A 91 16.80 7.31 -11.71
CA TYR A 91 16.01 6.18 -11.22
C TYR A 91 16.86 4.93 -11.00
N GLU A 92 17.68 4.58 -11.99
CA GLU A 92 18.52 3.38 -11.94
C GLU A 92 19.59 3.47 -10.84
N GLN A 93 20.21 4.63 -10.67
CA GLN A 93 21.16 4.84 -9.57
C GLN A 93 20.49 4.73 -8.19
N ALA A 94 19.24 5.24 -8.08
CA ALA A 94 18.46 5.10 -6.85
C ALA A 94 18.13 3.63 -6.57
N ARG A 95 17.71 2.87 -7.60
CA ARG A 95 17.41 1.44 -7.52
C ARG A 95 18.62 0.65 -7.04
N ILE A 96 19.77 0.79 -7.69
CA ILE A 96 21.01 0.10 -7.34
C ILE A 96 21.43 0.40 -5.90
N ALA A 97 21.35 1.67 -5.48
CA ALA A 97 21.71 2.05 -4.12
C ALA A 97 20.70 1.52 -3.07
N PHE A 98 19.42 1.53 -3.40
CA PHE A 98 18.35 1.02 -2.53
C PHE A 98 18.46 -0.51 -2.34
N GLU A 99 18.69 -1.25 -3.41
CA GLU A 99 18.80 -2.72 -3.39
C GLU A 99 19.94 -3.22 -2.49
N LYS A 100 21.04 -2.46 -2.35
CA LYS A 100 22.10 -2.77 -1.37
C LYS A 100 21.60 -2.84 0.07
N PHE A 101 20.67 -1.96 0.44
CA PHE A 101 20.08 -1.97 1.78
C PHE A 101 18.91 -2.95 1.86
N TYR A 102 18.14 -3.11 0.79
CA TYR A 102 16.97 -3.99 0.76
C TYR A 102 17.38 -5.47 0.75
N TRP A 103 18.20 -5.90 -0.19
CA TRP A 103 18.68 -7.29 -0.31
C TRP A 103 19.89 -7.58 0.58
N GLY A 104 20.69 -6.58 0.85
CA GLY A 104 21.99 -6.69 1.51
C GLY A 104 23.15 -6.68 0.51
N ALA A 105 24.31 -6.31 1.01
CA ALA A 105 25.56 -6.26 0.24
C ALA A 105 26.77 -6.44 1.18
N ASP A 106 27.91 -6.81 0.61
CA ASP A 106 29.18 -6.90 1.32
C ASP A 106 29.12 -7.77 2.59
N GLY A 107 28.43 -8.91 2.49
CA GLY A 107 28.23 -9.85 3.61
C GLY A 107 27.25 -9.37 4.68
N LYS A 108 26.67 -8.18 4.53
CA LYS A 108 25.65 -7.65 5.43
C LYS A 108 24.26 -8.06 4.95
N PRO A 109 23.40 -8.54 5.85
CA PRO A 109 22.06 -8.93 5.50
C PRO A 109 21.17 -7.72 5.20
N GLY A 110 20.28 -7.86 4.22
CA GLY A 110 19.34 -6.83 3.82
C GLY A 110 18.13 -6.68 4.75
N ASN A 111 17.47 -5.54 4.62
CA ASN A 111 16.27 -5.22 5.39
C ASN A 111 15.08 -6.11 5.03
N VAL A 112 15.05 -6.73 3.86
CA VAL A 112 13.97 -7.64 3.41
C VAL A 112 13.66 -8.74 4.44
N ARG A 113 14.64 -9.18 5.20
CA ARG A 113 14.46 -10.20 6.24
C ARG A 113 13.62 -9.73 7.46
N ASN A 114 13.40 -8.43 7.60
CA ASN A 114 12.54 -7.86 8.64
C ASN A 114 11.06 -7.84 8.24
N GLU A 115 10.72 -8.42 7.08
CA GLU A 115 9.35 -8.45 6.58
C GLU A 115 8.43 -9.19 7.56
N LYS A 116 7.24 -8.60 7.78
CA LYS A 116 6.21 -9.17 8.65
C LYS A 116 4.87 -9.12 7.95
N THR A 117 4.11 -10.21 8.01
CA THR A 117 2.74 -10.21 7.49
C THR A 117 1.78 -9.55 8.48
N LEU A 118 0.91 -8.67 7.96
CA LEU A 118 -0.18 -8.01 8.70
C LEU A 118 -1.44 -8.88 8.77
N VAL A 119 -1.53 -9.88 7.88
CA VAL A 119 -2.68 -10.78 7.75
C VAL A 119 -2.18 -12.22 7.81
N THR A 120 -2.81 -13.03 8.65
CA THR A 120 -2.43 -14.45 8.79
C THR A 120 -2.91 -15.28 7.59
N ALA A 121 -2.19 -16.37 7.25
CA ALA A 121 -2.60 -17.32 6.23
C ALA A 121 -4.02 -17.87 6.48
N ARG A 122 -4.39 -18.11 7.74
CA ARG A 122 -5.75 -18.54 8.13
C ARG A 122 -6.82 -17.49 7.78
N GLN A 123 -6.51 -16.21 7.88
CA GLN A 123 -7.45 -15.16 7.50
C GLN A 123 -7.62 -15.09 5.98
N ILE A 124 -6.53 -15.23 5.21
CA ILE A 124 -6.57 -15.29 3.75
C ILE A 124 -7.39 -16.52 3.32
N GLU A 125 -7.15 -17.69 3.91
CA GLU A 125 -7.92 -18.90 3.62
C GLU A 125 -9.43 -18.70 3.88
N LYS A 126 -9.81 -18.03 4.97
CA LYS A 126 -11.23 -17.71 5.23
C LYS A 126 -11.85 -16.83 4.13
N TRP A 127 -11.13 -15.85 3.63
CA TRP A 127 -11.59 -15.02 2.53
C TRP A 127 -11.69 -15.83 1.23
N ALA A 128 -10.69 -16.68 0.93
CA ALA A 128 -10.67 -17.52 -0.27
C ALA A 128 -11.86 -18.50 -0.37
N LYS A 129 -12.49 -18.87 0.77
CA LYS A 129 -13.71 -19.70 0.78
C LYS A 129 -14.96 -18.95 0.29
N ARG A 130 -14.91 -17.62 0.23
CA ARG A 130 -16.06 -16.76 -0.09
C ARG A 130 -15.83 -15.91 -1.35
N PHE A 131 -14.59 -15.59 -1.64
CA PHE A 131 -14.20 -14.62 -2.66
C PHE A 131 -13.06 -15.15 -3.51
N GLU A 132 -13.00 -14.74 -4.76
CA GLU A 132 -11.79 -14.84 -5.56
C GLU A 132 -10.78 -13.80 -5.07
N LEU A 133 -9.58 -14.23 -4.70
CA LEU A 133 -8.55 -13.35 -4.20
C LEU A 133 -7.51 -13.07 -5.27
N ASN A 134 -7.07 -11.81 -5.36
CA ASN A 134 -6.08 -11.35 -6.33
C ASN A 134 -5.14 -10.33 -5.69
N LEU A 135 -3.95 -10.15 -6.29
CA LEU A 135 -2.97 -9.14 -5.86
C LEU A 135 -2.69 -8.15 -7.00
N PHE A 136 -2.60 -6.87 -6.64
CA PHE A 136 -2.06 -5.82 -7.49
C PHE A 136 -1.04 -5.01 -6.70
N THR A 137 0.25 -5.21 -6.99
CA THR A 137 1.35 -4.69 -6.18
C THR A 137 2.36 -3.91 -7.01
N GLY A 138 2.99 -2.92 -6.38
CA GLY A 138 4.15 -2.23 -6.91
C GLY A 138 5.48 -3.00 -6.77
N ARG A 139 5.47 -4.20 -6.19
CA ARG A 139 6.65 -5.07 -6.11
C ARG A 139 6.99 -5.66 -7.46
N THR A 140 8.28 -5.95 -7.66
CA THR A 140 8.74 -6.86 -8.71
C THR A 140 8.38 -8.31 -8.38
N ARG A 141 8.41 -9.19 -9.38
CA ARG A 141 8.24 -10.66 -9.15
C ARG A 141 9.28 -11.20 -8.20
N GLN A 142 10.52 -10.72 -8.28
CA GLN A 142 11.61 -11.16 -7.40
C GLN A 142 11.31 -10.81 -5.93
N GLU A 143 10.90 -9.58 -5.66
CA GLU A 143 10.55 -9.14 -4.31
C GLU A 143 9.36 -9.92 -3.74
N LEU A 144 8.35 -10.16 -4.58
CA LEU A 144 7.17 -10.90 -4.19
C LEU A 144 7.47 -12.38 -3.95
N SER A 145 8.35 -13.00 -4.73
CA SER A 145 8.79 -14.39 -4.54
C SER A 145 9.41 -14.59 -3.18
N TYR A 146 10.24 -13.64 -2.72
CA TYR A 146 10.82 -13.70 -1.38
C TYR A 146 9.76 -13.75 -0.27
N THR A 147 8.69 -12.96 -0.40
CA THR A 147 7.53 -13.00 0.51
C THR A 147 6.81 -14.34 0.43
N PHE A 148 6.62 -14.84 -0.77
CA PHE A 148 5.83 -16.03 -1.05
C PHE A 148 6.47 -17.31 -0.54
N GLU A 149 7.78 -17.42 -0.56
CA GLU A 149 8.51 -18.54 0.04
C GLU A 149 8.28 -18.65 1.55
N ARG A 150 7.98 -17.55 2.23
CA ARG A 150 7.81 -17.45 3.67
C ARG A 150 6.35 -17.40 4.13
N TRP A 151 5.45 -17.08 3.22
CA TRP A 151 4.03 -16.88 3.56
C TRP A 151 3.13 -17.87 2.81
N PRO A 152 2.64 -18.93 3.47
CA PRO A 152 1.88 -20.02 2.82
C PRO A 152 0.48 -19.60 2.30
N ALA A 153 0.12 -18.32 2.44
CA ALA A 153 -1.14 -17.78 1.93
C ALA A 153 -1.17 -17.56 0.42
N THR A 154 -0.02 -17.58 -0.25
CA THR A 154 0.11 -17.21 -1.67
C THR A 154 -0.68 -18.09 -2.62
N LYS A 155 -0.82 -19.38 -2.29
CA LYS A 155 -1.63 -20.35 -3.07
C LYS A 155 -3.11 -20.00 -3.19
N PHE A 156 -3.61 -19.05 -2.40
CA PHE A 156 -5.01 -18.63 -2.44
C PHE A 156 -5.29 -17.48 -3.41
N PHE A 157 -4.26 -16.85 -3.96
CA PHE A 157 -4.42 -15.77 -4.93
C PHE A 157 -4.44 -16.32 -6.35
N ARG A 158 -5.52 -15.99 -7.09
CA ARG A 158 -5.75 -16.47 -8.45
C ARG A 158 -4.92 -15.74 -9.48
N THR A 159 -4.97 -14.42 -9.44
CA THR A 159 -4.20 -13.55 -10.34
C THR A 159 -3.32 -12.63 -9.51
N ILE A 160 -2.08 -12.52 -9.91
CA ILE A 160 -1.08 -11.69 -9.27
C ILE A 160 -0.49 -10.79 -10.35
N VAL A 161 -0.70 -9.48 -10.19
CA VAL A 161 -0.14 -8.46 -11.08
C VAL A 161 0.90 -7.66 -10.31
N THR A 162 2.12 -7.70 -10.79
CA THR A 162 3.30 -6.98 -10.27
C THR A 162 3.62 -5.78 -11.16
N MET A 163 4.62 -4.97 -10.77
CA MET A 163 5.11 -3.89 -11.61
C MET A 163 5.83 -4.38 -12.89
N ASP A 164 6.12 -5.69 -12.99
CA ASP A 164 6.72 -6.30 -14.18
C ASP A 164 5.65 -6.70 -15.21
N ASP A 165 4.36 -6.71 -14.82
CA ASP A 165 3.24 -7.19 -15.66
C ASP A 165 2.42 -6.06 -16.27
N ALA A 166 2.40 -4.89 -15.64
CA ALA A 166 1.58 -3.75 -16.02
C ALA A 166 2.28 -2.43 -15.70
N PRO A 167 1.87 -1.31 -16.33
CA PRO A 167 2.29 0.01 -15.91
C PRO A 167 2.06 0.24 -14.42
N LYS A 168 3.01 0.95 -13.79
CA LYS A 168 2.96 1.22 -12.35
C LYS A 168 1.71 2.00 -11.96
N LYS A 169 1.17 1.75 -10.77
CA LYS A 169 0.17 2.60 -10.14
C LYS A 169 0.66 4.07 -10.12
N PRO A 170 -0.18 5.04 -10.46
CA PRO A 170 -1.66 5.01 -10.48
C PRO A 170 -2.32 4.51 -11.76
N HIS A 171 -1.62 3.88 -12.70
CA HIS A 171 -2.22 3.34 -13.92
C HIS A 171 -3.21 2.21 -13.59
N PRO A 172 -4.40 2.15 -14.24
CA PRO A 172 -5.45 1.18 -13.92
C PRO A 172 -5.22 -0.22 -14.49
N ASP A 173 -4.31 -0.41 -15.45
CA ASP A 173 -4.13 -1.62 -16.25
C ASP A 173 -4.00 -2.90 -15.42
N GLY A 174 -3.32 -2.84 -14.27
CA GLY A 174 -3.20 -3.99 -13.40
C GLY A 174 -4.55 -4.47 -12.84
N LEU A 175 -5.47 -3.56 -12.55
CA LEU A 175 -6.85 -3.90 -12.15
C LEU A 175 -7.64 -4.43 -13.34
N GLU A 176 -7.46 -3.88 -14.54
CA GLU A 176 -8.13 -4.34 -15.76
C GLU A 176 -7.69 -5.76 -16.14
N ILE A 177 -6.40 -6.08 -16.00
CA ILE A 177 -5.88 -7.46 -16.17
C ILE A 177 -6.57 -8.41 -15.20
N ILE A 178 -6.69 -8.04 -13.92
CA ILE A 178 -7.35 -8.88 -12.90
C ILE A 178 -8.84 -9.06 -13.23
N LEU A 179 -9.50 -8.00 -13.65
CA LEU A 179 -10.92 -8.05 -14.00
C LEU A 179 -11.18 -8.93 -15.24
N ALA A 180 -10.28 -8.95 -16.20
CA ALA A 180 -10.41 -9.73 -17.44
C ALA A 180 -11.78 -9.52 -18.14
N GLY A 181 -12.22 -8.27 -18.25
CA GLY A 181 -13.50 -7.88 -18.85
C GLY A 181 -14.73 -8.04 -17.96
N ARG A 182 -14.56 -8.49 -16.71
CA ARG A 182 -15.67 -8.56 -15.74
C ARG A 182 -16.08 -7.17 -15.25
N ASP A 183 -17.35 -7.05 -14.83
CA ASP A 183 -17.87 -5.80 -14.27
C ASP A 183 -17.05 -5.36 -13.04
N PRO A 184 -16.42 -4.17 -13.07
CA PRO A 184 -15.65 -3.61 -11.94
C PRO A 184 -16.44 -3.55 -10.62
N ALA A 185 -17.78 -3.38 -10.68
CA ALA A 185 -18.63 -3.35 -9.49
C ALA A 185 -18.66 -4.69 -8.72
N THR A 186 -18.24 -5.79 -9.34
CA THR A 186 -18.13 -7.10 -8.68
C THR A 186 -16.83 -7.28 -7.89
N ALA A 187 -15.90 -6.35 -8.02
CA ALA A 187 -14.61 -6.37 -7.32
C ALA A 187 -14.57 -5.32 -6.20
N LEU A 188 -13.65 -5.54 -5.28
CA LEU A 188 -13.31 -4.60 -4.20
C LEU A 188 -11.80 -4.57 -4.05
N TYR A 189 -11.19 -3.40 -4.25
CA TYR A 189 -9.76 -3.22 -4.10
C TYR A 189 -9.41 -2.60 -2.75
N LEU A 190 -8.41 -3.14 -2.07
CA LEU A 190 -7.87 -2.65 -0.81
C LEU A 190 -6.44 -2.16 -1.02
N GLY A 191 -6.17 -0.90 -0.73
CA GLY A 191 -4.85 -0.29 -0.86
C GLY A 191 -4.60 0.74 0.24
N ASP A 192 -3.35 1.10 0.46
CA ASP A 192 -2.93 2.07 1.49
C ASP A 192 -2.38 3.37 0.89
N ASN A 193 -2.14 3.43 -0.42
CA ASN A 193 -1.52 4.56 -1.09
C ASN A 193 -2.54 5.37 -1.92
N ILE A 194 -2.24 6.64 -2.15
CA ILE A 194 -3.05 7.51 -3.02
C ILE A 194 -3.07 6.97 -4.46
N ASP A 195 -1.96 6.38 -4.93
CA ASP A 195 -1.87 5.79 -6.26
C ASP A 195 -2.78 4.56 -6.42
N ASP A 196 -3.07 3.81 -5.33
CA ASP A 196 -4.07 2.74 -5.32
C ASP A 196 -5.48 3.30 -5.56
N ALA A 197 -5.82 4.37 -4.84
CA ALA A 197 -7.12 5.01 -4.97
C ALA A 197 -7.33 5.63 -6.36
N LEU A 198 -6.29 6.19 -6.96
CA LEU A 198 -6.31 6.72 -8.33
C LEU A 198 -6.50 5.58 -9.35
N ALA A 199 -5.73 4.49 -9.24
CA ALA A 199 -5.88 3.32 -10.10
C ALA A 199 -7.29 2.71 -10.00
N ALA A 200 -7.82 2.58 -8.76
CA ALA A 200 -9.17 2.08 -8.52
C ALA A 200 -10.25 2.96 -9.16
N ARG A 201 -10.14 4.29 -9.00
CA ARG A 201 -11.04 5.27 -9.61
C ARG A 201 -11.06 5.14 -11.13
N ASP A 202 -9.89 5.08 -11.75
CA ASP A 202 -9.75 5.07 -13.21
C ASP A 202 -10.18 3.72 -13.80
N ALA A 203 -9.98 2.60 -13.08
CA ALA A 203 -10.54 1.28 -13.39
C ALA A 203 -12.03 1.12 -12.99
N ARG A 204 -12.65 2.11 -12.33
CA ARG A 204 -14.02 2.07 -11.78
C ARG A 204 -14.23 0.93 -10.77
N VAL A 205 -13.19 0.49 -10.10
CA VAL A 205 -13.25 -0.56 -9.06
C VAL A 205 -13.57 0.07 -7.71
N PRO A 206 -14.61 -0.38 -6.98
CA PRO A 206 -14.85 -0.01 -5.60
C PRO A 206 -13.59 -0.14 -4.74
N PHE A 207 -13.28 0.89 -3.93
CA PHE A 207 -12.03 0.99 -3.20
C PHE A 207 -12.23 1.15 -1.69
N LEU A 208 -11.43 0.42 -0.92
CA LEU A 208 -11.27 0.62 0.53
C LEU A 208 -9.85 1.07 0.84
N ALA A 209 -9.73 2.18 1.56
CA ALA A 209 -8.43 2.66 2.01
C ALA A 209 -8.03 1.98 3.32
N ILE A 210 -6.81 1.45 3.37
CA ILE A 210 -6.18 0.97 4.61
C ILE A 210 -5.32 2.10 5.15
N ILE A 211 -5.65 2.58 6.34
CA ILE A 211 -4.91 3.68 6.99
C ILE A 211 -5.03 3.56 8.51
N ALA A 212 -3.90 3.35 9.19
CA ALA A 212 -3.86 3.26 10.64
C ALA A 212 -4.24 4.61 11.29
N ARG A 213 -4.98 4.58 12.40
CA ARG A 213 -5.48 5.81 13.04
C ARG A 213 -4.40 6.68 13.67
N ASP A 214 -3.30 6.09 14.04
CA ASP A 214 -2.10 6.70 14.61
C ASP A 214 -1.07 7.09 13.56
N GLU A 215 -1.39 6.89 12.29
CA GLU A 215 -0.52 7.25 11.19
C GLU A 215 -0.29 8.77 11.11
N HIS A 216 0.96 9.13 10.82
CA HIS A 216 1.33 10.53 10.59
C HIS A 216 0.47 11.15 9.48
N ARG A 217 -0.12 12.33 9.76
CA ARG A 217 -1.05 13.03 8.84
C ARG A 217 -2.36 12.26 8.53
N TYR A 218 -2.79 11.36 9.42
CA TYR A 218 -4.02 10.57 9.23
C TYR A 218 -5.21 11.40 8.72
N ARG A 219 -5.47 12.59 9.31
CA ARG A 219 -6.63 13.41 8.93
C ARG A 219 -6.58 13.87 7.48
N GLU A 220 -5.41 14.26 7.02
CA GLU A 220 -5.18 14.75 5.67
C GLU A 220 -5.27 13.60 4.65
N ARG A 221 -4.57 12.50 4.89
CA ARG A 221 -4.66 11.31 4.04
C ARG A 221 -6.08 10.74 3.99
N ALA A 222 -6.76 10.66 5.13
CA ALA A 222 -8.14 10.22 5.22
C ALA A 222 -9.11 11.12 4.44
N ALA A 223 -8.90 12.45 4.44
CA ALA A 223 -9.67 13.37 3.62
C ALA A 223 -9.42 13.09 2.13
N ARG A 224 -8.16 12.94 1.73
CA ARG A 224 -7.79 12.67 0.34
C ARG A 224 -8.38 11.36 -0.18
N PHE A 225 -8.36 10.28 0.60
CA PHE A 225 -9.00 9.02 0.21
C PHE A 225 -10.51 9.18 0.00
N ARG A 226 -11.20 9.96 0.83
CA ARG A 226 -12.65 10.23 0.65
C ARG A 226 -12.92 11.05 -0.61
N GLU A 227 -12.11 12.07 -0.89
CA GLU A 227 -12.19 12.85 -2.13
C GLU A 227 -12.00 11.98 -3.38
N LEU A 228 -11.16 10.95 -3.30
CA LEU A 228 -10.94 9.98 -4.36
C LEU A 228 -11.99 8.86 -4.42
N GLY A 229 -13.03 8.92 -3.58
CA GLY A 229 -14.15 7.99 -3.64
C GLY A 229 -13.97 6.70 -2.83
N ALA A 230 -13.04 6.66 -1.86
CA ALA A 230 -12.93 5.50 -0.98
C ALA A 230 -14.25 5.26 -0.22
N LEU A 231 -14.81 4.06 -0.35
CA LEU A 231 -16.10 3.66 0.27
C LEU A 231 -15.99 3.61 1.79
N ALA A 232 -14.85 3.20 2.31
CA ALA A 232 -14.54 3.22 3.74
C ALA A 232 -13.04 3.31 3.97
N LEU A 233 -12.68 3.71 5.21
CA LEU A 233 -11.32 3.71 5.71
C LEU A 233 -11.22 2.68 6.83
N LEU A 234 -10.35 1.72 6.68
CA LEU A 234 -10.08 0.67 7.66
C LEU A 234 -8.70 0.86 8.26
N PRO A 235 -8.50 0.68 9.56
CA PRO A 235 -7.18 0.76 10.18
C PRO A 235 -6.25 -0.40 9.76
N ARG A 236 -6.82 -1.51 9.29
CA ARG A 236 -6.10 -2.69 8.77
C ARG A 236 -7.04 -3.59 7.96
N ALA A 237 -6.49 -4.34 7.02
CA ALA A 237 -7.24 -5.24 6.15
C ALA A 237 -8.06 -6.30 6.92
N THR A 238 -7.60 -6.74 8.11
CA THR A 238 -8.32 -7.71 8.95
C THR A 238 -9.70 -7.22 9.42
N GLU A 239 -9.97 -5.92 9.37
CA GLU A 239 -11.29 -5.34 9.70
C GLU A 239 -12.31 -5.43 8.56
N LEU A 240 -11.88 -5.89 7.37
CA LEU A 240 -12.76 -6.10 6.21
C LEU A 240 -14.00 -6.95 6.55
N ASN A 241 -13.87 -7.96 7.39
CA ASN A 241 -14.99 -8.81 7.80
C ASN A 241 -16.19 -8.03 8.40
N ARG A 242 -15.94 -6.85 8.98
CA ARG A 242 -16.99 -6.00 9.57
C ARG A 242 -17.88 -5.32 8.51
N LEU A 243 -17.38 -5.23 7.28
CA LEU A 243 -18.07 -4.62 6.15
C LEU A 243 -18.75 -5.67 5.25
N LEU A 244 -18.21 -6.90 5.24
CA LEU A 244 -18.68 -8.01 4.40
C LEU A 244 -19.63 -8.99 5.13
N ALA A 245 -20.04 -8.64 6.33
CA ALA A 245 -20.94 -9.45 7.16
C ALA A 245 -22.41 -9.28 6.77
#